data_560371670bb1182978ef3f567b2f9f0f
#
_entry.id   560371670bb1182978ef3f567b2f9f0f
#
_cell.length_a   1.000
_cell.length_b   1.000
_cell.length_c   1.000
_cell.angle_alpha   90.00
_cell.angle_beta   90.00
_cell.angle_gamma   90.00
#
_symmetry.space_group_name_H-M   'P 1'
#
loop_
_entity.id
_entity.type
_entity.pdbx_description
1 polymer ?
#
loop_
_entity_poly.entity_id
_entity_poly.type
_entity_poly.pdbx_seq_one_letter_code
_entity_poly.pdbx_strand_id
1 'polypeptide(L)'
;MLKEYNSTTDILIIGGGIAGCIAAISLVNYYNVTLLDKLVEPVDRIGESLAPAAQRILKELNLLENESDTVKQTIFRNNLGMQSYWGSNQIHIVDHMRNPDGFSRSLDRKEFEIYLRKVAIERGVDCVWGTRLSNTSYEDNYWKIITKSDDLKNRTTHTIHAKFVIDATGRQSHFTKSLDIKRTHYDKLISCWMSLPNTQENTMSTIVADELGWWYSAIVPNNKRVIAFQTDADLVDRNTFKHLDTFLTFTKQHKLITPLVKENEANINFHGTVSANSTRLDQVAGKQWIALGDAAMSFDPLSSQGMFNAMANAMQLQKLLINIDFIEDLHPDKMEQFNILYSQQVQQVWNHYLKHKNFFYSTETRWKEAPFWKRRSIS
;
A
#
# COMPACT_ATOMS: atom_id res chain seq x y z
N MET A 1 23.92 -23.74 -19.25
CA MET A 1 22.84 -23.21 -20.12
C MET A 1 21.76 -22.64 -19.22
N LEU A 2 21.37 -21.38 -19.45
CA LEU A 2 20.20 -20.80 -18.79
C LEU A 2 18.95 -21.53 -19.32
N LYS A 3 18.11 -22.07 -18.43
CA LYS A 3 16.83 -22.62 -18.87
C LYS A 3 15.90 -21.45 -19.20
N GLU A 4 15.48 -21.38 -20.43
CA GLU A 4 14.47 -20.43 -20.88
C GLU A 4 13.10 -21.12 -20.84
N TYR A 5 12.15 -20.46 -20.18
CA TYR A 5 10.75 -20.88 -20.13
C TYR A 5 9.90 -19.81 -20.82
N ASN A 6 9.02 -20.22 -21.70
CA ASN A 6 8.07 -19.35 -22.38
C ASN A 6 6.67 -19.69 -21.90
N SER A 7 5.90 -18.69 -21.53
CA SER A 7 4.48 -18.82 -21.19
C SER A 7 3.65 -17.69 -21.80
N THR A 8 2.36 -17.93 -21.92
CA THR A 8 1.37 -16.93 -22.38
C THR A 8 0.31 -16.76 -21.31
N THR A 9 -0.19 -15.53 -21.15
CA THR A 9 -1.27 -15.21 -20.22
C THR A 9 -2.15 -14.11 -20.78
N ASP A 10 -3.41 -14.05 -20.38
CA ASP A 10 -4.26 -12.92 -20.77
C ASP A 10 -3.87 -11.68 -19.98
N ILE A 11 -3.69 -11.83 -18.67
CA ILE A 11 -3.32 -10.73 -17.76
C ILE A 11 -2.08 -11.10 -16.96
N LEU A 12 -1.05 -10.29 -17.08
CA LEU A 12 0.13 -10.35 -16.22
C LEU A 12 0.06 -9.25 -15.17
N ILE A 13 0.10 -9.63 -13.91
CA ILE A 13 0.16 -8.71 -12.77
C ILE A 13 1.57 -8.74 -12.20
N ILE A 14 2.23 -7.58 -12.17
CA ILE A 14 3.58 -7.43 -11.62
C ILE A 14 3.49 -6.78 -10.25
N GLY A 15 3.76 -7.55 -9.19
CA GLY A 15 3.68 -7.12 -7.79
C GLY A 15 2.59 -7.86 -7.00
N GLY A 16 3.01 -8.79 -6.14
CA GLY A 16 2.15 -9.65 -5.29
C GLY A 16 1.88 -9.06 -3.90
N GLY A 17 1.74 -7.72 -3.79
CA GLY A 17 1.20 -7.04 -2.62
C GLY A 17 -0.32 -6.99 -2.65
N ILE A 18 -0.95 -6.21 -1.74
CA ILE A 18 -2.42 -6.15 -1.59
C ILE A 18 -3.12 -5.83 -2.92
N ALA A 19 -2.71 -4.78 -3.63
CA ALA A 19 -3.33 -4.39 -4.89
C ALA A 19 -3.29 -5.51 -5.94
N GLY A 20 -2.11 -6.11 -6.13
CA GLY A 20 -1.93 -7.18 -7.12
C GLY A 20 -2.67 -8.46 -6.75
N CYS A 21 -2.64 -8.88 -5.49
CA CYS A 21 -3.37 -10.07 -5.04
C CYS A 21 -4.89 -9.88 -5.17
N ILE A 22 -5.44 -8.73 -4.76
CA ILE A 22 -6.87 -8.45 -4.91
C ILE A 22 -7.28 -8.42 -6.39
N ALA A 23 -6.48 -7.81 -7.26
CA ALA A 23 -6.73 -7.82 -8.70
C ALA A 23 -6.69 -9.26 -9.25
N ALA A 24 -5.67 -10.05 -8.91
CA ALA A 24 -5.54 -11.42 -9.35
C ALA A 24 -6.74 -12.28 -8.92
N ILE A 25 -7.09 -12.21 -7.62
CA ILE A 25 -8.23 -12.95 -7.02
C ILE A 25 -9.55 -12.57 -7.70
N SER A 26 -9.74 -11.30 -8.05
CA SER A 26 -10.98 -10.82 -8.67
C SER A 26 -11.09 -11.14 -10.16
N LEU A 27 -9.96 -11.32 -10.85
CA LEU A 27 -9.90 -11.50 -12.31
C LEU A 27 -9.78 -12.97 -12.74
N VAL A 28 -9.27 -13.86 -11.90
CA VAL A 28 -8.95 -15.24 -12.27
C VAL A 28 -10.13 -16.07 -12.76
N ASN A 29 -11.35 -15.72 -12.38
CA ASN A 29 -12.57 -16.39 -12.89
C ASN A 29 -12.94 -16.01 -14.34
N TYR A 30 -12.29 -14.98 -14.89
CA TYR A 30 -12.63 -14.41 -16.20
C TYR A 30 -11.48 -14.53 -17.21
N TYR A 31 -10.24 -14.55 -16.72
CA TYR A 31 -9.02 -14.51 -17.54
C TYR A 31 -7.95 -15.46 -17.00
N ASN A 32 -7.05 -15.90 -17.86
CA ASN A 32 -5.80 -16.53 -17.42
C ASN A 32 -4.91 -15.47 -16.80
N VAL A 33 -4.67 -15.56 -15.50
CA VAL A 33 -3.92 -14.55 -14.73
C VAL A 33 -2.62 -15.15 -14.22
N THR A 34 -1.51 -14.49 -14.58
CA THR A 34 -0.20 -14.73 -13.95
C THR A 34 0.14 -13.58 -13.02
N LEU A 35 0.49 -13.88 -11.78
CA LEU A 35 0.91 -12.92 -10.75
C LEU A 35 2.36 -13.17 -10.36
N LEU A 36 3.23 -12.18 -10.53
CA LEU A 36 4.62 -12.30 -10.11
C LEU A 36 5.04 -11.26 -9.08
N ASP A 37 5.96 -11.66 -8.19
CA ASP A 37 6.60 -10.77 -7.23
C ASP A 37 8.08 -11.09 -7.06
N LYS A 38 8.88 -10.05 -6.82
CA LYS A 38 10.32 -10.19 -6.53
C LYS A 38 10.60 -10.87 -5.20
N LEU A 39 9.67 -10.80 -4.25
CA LEU A 39 9.80 -11.41 -2.92
C LEU A 39 9.21 -12.82 -2.93
N VAL A 40 9.98 -13.78 -2.46
CA VAL A 40 9.48 -15.15 -2.18
C VAL A 40 8.39 -15.08 -1.10
N GLU A 41 8.66 -14.35 -0.02
CA GLU A 41 7.70 -14.12 1.07
C GLU A 41 7.51 -12.62 1.34
N PRO A 42 6.32 -12.19 1.76
CA PRO A 42 6.08 -10.84 2.22
C PRO A 42 6.96 -10.47 3.41
N VAL A 43 7.28 -9.18 3.53
CA VAL A 43 8.09 -8.63 4.62
C VAL A 43 7.27 -7.65 5.46
N ASP A 44 7.74 -7.37 6.68
CA ASP A 44 7.14 -6.35 7.53
C ASP A 44 7.09 -4.99 6.84
N ARG A 45 5.92 -4.35 6.93
CA ARG A 45 5.67 -3.02 6.35
C ARG A 45 4.76 -2.22 7.26
N ILE A 46 5.01 -0.92 7.31
CA ILE A 46 4.08 0.02 7.94
C ILE A 46 2.81 0.19 7.08
N GLY A 47 1.74 0.67 7.71
CA GLY A 47 0.44 0.92 7.09
C GLY A 47 -0.55 -0.21 7.42
N GLU A 48 -0.80 -0.41 8.70
CA GLU A 48 -1.63 -1.48 9.27
C GLU A 48 -3.11 -1.11 9.35
N SER A 49 -3.48 0.18 9.23
CA SER A 49 -4.87 0.61 9.36
C SER A 49 -5.70 0.30 8.11
N LEU A 50 -6.69 -0.58 8.25
CA LEU A 50 -7.66 -0.91 7.22
C LEU A 50 -9.01 -0.27 7.54
N ALA A 51 -9.47 0.62 6.66
CA ALA A 51 -10.74 1.34 6.83
C ALA A 51 -11.94 0.40 6.90
N PRO A 52 -13.02 0.74 7.66
CA PRO A 52 -14.23 -0.08 7.76
C PRO A 52 -14.81 -0.48 6.39
N ALA A 53 -14.85 0.43 5.44
CA ALA A 53 -15.38 0.19 4.09
C ALA A 53 -14.67 -0.95 3.33
N ALA A 54 -13.42 -1.28 3.67
CA ALA A 54 -12.71 -2.41 3.06
C ALA A 54 -13.37 -3.77 3.38
N GLN A 55 -14.15 -3.85 4.46
CA GLN A 55 -14.88 -5.08 4.81
C GLN A 55 -15.89 -5.48 3.73
N ARG A 56 -16.45 -4.52 3.00
CA ARG A 56 -17.34 -4.81 1.84
C ARG A 56 -16.59 -5.56 0.76
N ILE A 57 -15.34 -5.18 0.47
CA ILE A 57 -14.51 -5.83 -0.54
C ILE A 57 -14.10 -7.23 -0.07
N LEU A 58 -13.68 -7.37 1.19
CA LEU A 58 -13.36 -8.67 1.76
C LEU A 58 -14.53 -9.62 1.68
N LYS A 59 -15.74 -9.15 1.97
CA LYS A 59 -16.98 -9.92 1.88
C LYS A 59 -17.35 -10.24 0.42
N GLU A 60 -17.30 -9.27 -0.51
CA GLU A 60 -17.57 -9.47 -1.94
C GLU A 60 -16.67 -10.56 -2.54
N LEU A 61 -15.42 -10.63 -2.07
CA LEU A 61 -14.45 -11.63 -2.49
C LEU A 61 -14.44 -12.90 -1.64
N ASN A 62 -15.34 -13.06 -0.66
CA ASN A 62 -15.34 -14.16 0.31
C ASN A 62 -13.97 -14.39 0.96
N LEU A 63 -13.31 -13.30 1.34
CA LEU A 63 -12.02 -13.31 2.03
C LEU A 63 -12.23 -13.29 3.54
N LEU A 64 -11.50 -14.14 4.27
CA LEU A 64 -11.54 -14.29 5.73
C LEU A 64 -12.86 -14.84 6.31
N GLU A 65 -13.92 -15.02 5.54
CA GLU A 65 -15.22 -15.48 6.07
C GLU A 65 -15.13 -16.91 6.63
N ASN A 66 -14.47 -17.80 5.90
CA ASN A 66 -14.34 -19.22 6.23
C ASN A 66 -13.10 -19.57 7.07
N GLU A 67 -12.29 -18.58 7.41
CA GLU A 67 -11.10 -18.80 8.24
C GLU A 67 -11.48 -18.96 9.71
N SER A 68 -10.73 -19.78 10.43
CA SER A 68 -10.89 -19.91 11.88
C SER A 68 -10.59 -18.60 12.60
N ASP A 69 -11.17 -18.43 13.79
CA ASP A 69 -10.91 -17.23 14.61
C ASP A 69 -9.42 -17.10 14.95
N THR A 70 -8.72 -18.22 15.14
CA THR A 70 -7.27 -18.21 15.37
C THR A 70 -6.52 -17.60 14.20
N VAL A 71 -6.84 -17.98 12.95
CA VAL A 71 -6.22 -17.41 11.75
C VAL A 71 -6.58 -15.92 11.61
N LYS A 72 -7.85 -15.58 11.83
CA LYS A 72 -8.27 -14.17 11.80
C LYS A 72 -7.51 -13.30 12.78
N GLN A 73 -7.28 -13.79 14.02
CA GLN A 73 -6.57 -13.08 15.06
C GLN A 73 -5.07 -12.86 14.77
N THR A 74 -4.44 -13.70 13.93
CA THR A 74 -3.07 -13.46 13.47
C THR A 74 -3.00 -12.38 12.38
N ILE A 75 -4.07 -12.23 11.60
CA ILE A 75 -4.11 -11.29 10.46
C ILE A 75 -4.57 -9.90 10.89
N PHE A 76 -5.62 -9.81 11.74
CA PHE A 76 -6.17 -8.53 12.16
C PHE A 76 -6.73 -8.54 13.58
N ARG A 77 -6.84 -7.34 14.12
CA ARG A 77 -7.67 -7.04 15.30
C ARG A 77 -8.61 -5.87 15.00
N ASN A 78 -9.75 -5.84 15.69
CA ASN A 78 -10.64 -4.68 15.60
C ASN A 78 -10.00 -3.48 16.30
N ASN A 79 -10.08 -2.33 15.63
CA ASN A 79 -9.69 -1.03 16.17
C ASN A 79 -10.97 -0.22 16.43
N LEU A 80 -11.22 0.08 17.68
CA LEU A 80 -12.46 0.72 18.13
C LEU A 80 -12.56 2.19 17.72
N GLY A 81 -11.44 2.83 17.41
CA GLY A 81 -11.39 4.23 17.06
C GLY A 81 -9.99 4.82 17.07
N MET A 82 -9.94 6.13 16.99
CA MET A 82 -8.71 6.90 16.96
C MET A 82 -8.75 8.02 17.99
N GLN A 83 -7.68 8.17 18.73
CA GLN A 83 -7.38 9.34 19.56
C GLN A 83 -6.51 10.30 18.78
N SER A 84 -6.92 11.55 18.70
CA SER A 84 -6.25 12.58 17.92
C SER A 84 -5.90 13.78 18.80
N TYR A 85 -4.62 14.14 18.80
CA TYR A 85 -4.09 15.40 19.35
C TYR A 85 -3.67 16.31 18.19
N TRP A 86 -4.67 16.73 17.40
CA TRP A 86 -4.50 17.51 16.18
C TRP A 86 -5.29 18.80 16.26
N GLY A 87 -4.68 19.94 15.94
CA GLY A 87 -5.29 21.24 16.05
C GLY A 87 -5.41 21.79 17.47
N SER A 88 -5.28 20.92 18.50
CA SER A 88 -5.32 21.31 19.91
C SER A 88 -4.53 20.32 20.77
N ASN A 89 -4.30 20.71 22.05
CA ASN A 89 -3.70 19.81 23.04
C ASN A 89 -4.73 18.90 23.73
N GLN A 90 -6.01 19.05 23.39
CA GLN A 90 -7.08 18.19 23.92
C GLN A 90 -7.25 16.97 23.03
N ILE A 91 -7.56 15.82 23.67
CA ILE A 91 -7.90 14.59 22.94
C ILE A 91 -9.22 14.81 22.20
N HIS A 92 -9.20 14.53 20.91
CA HIS A 92 -10.38 14.30 20.10
C HIS A 92 -10.50 12.82 19.78
N ILE A 93 -11.63 12.20 20.15
CA ILE A 93 -11.88 10.78 19.91
C ILE A 93 -12.85 10.64 18.75
N VAL A 94 -12.42 9.86 17.73
CA VAL A 94 -13.29 9.39 16.65
C VAL A 94 -13.51 7.89 16.87
N ASP A 95 -14.70 7.50 17.35
CA ASP A 95 -15.05 6.11 17.50
C ASP A 95 -15.70 5.54 16.22
N HIS A 96 -15.61 4.22 16.04
CA HIS A 96 -16.20 3.51 14.91
C HIS A 96 -17.47 2.74 15.29
N MET A 97 -18.01 2.92 16.49
CA MET A 97 -19.15 2.15 17.01
C MET A 97 -20.42 2.34 16.15
N ARG A 98 -20.57 3.50 15.53
CA ARG A 98 -21.75 3.83 14.70
C ARG A 98 -21.45 3.71 13.20
N ASN A 99 -20.28 3.21 12.82
CA ASN A 99 -19.96 3.05 11.41
C ASN A 99 -20.77 1.87 10.81
N PRO A 100 -21.51 2.06 9.72
CA PRO A 100 -22.35 1.01 9.12
C PRO A 100 -21.52 -0.19 8.63
N ASP A 101 -20.22 -0.01 8.36
CA ASP A 101 -19.30 -1.07 7.95
C ASP A 101 -18.58 -1.72 9.14
N GLY A 102 -18.96 -1.35 10.38
CA GLY A 102 -18.33 -1.85 11.59
C GLY A 102 -17.01 -1.16 11.93
N PHE A 103 -16.17 -1.85 12.70
CA PHE A 103 -14.89 -1.32 13.15
C PHE A 103 -13.84 -1.29 12.03
N SER A 104 -12.92 -0.35 12.11
CA SER A 104 -11.66 -0.47 11.36
C SER A 104 -10.86 -1.68 11.87
N ARG A 105 -9.91 -2.15 11.06
CA ARG A 105 -9.03 -3.26 11.44
C ARG A 105 -7.58 -2.79 11.46
N SER A 106 -6.86 -3.18 12.50
CA SER A 106 -5.40 -3.08 12.52
C SER A 106 -4.84 -4.41 12.05
N LEU A 107 -4.07 -4.42 10.97
CA LEU A 107 -3.52 -5.61 10.34
C LEU A 107 -2.09 -5.88 10.79
N ASP A 108 -1.71 -7.16 10.90
CA ASP A 108 -0.35 -7.58 10.59
C ASP A 108 -0.24 -7.63 9.06
N ARG A 109 0.50 -6.67 8.49
CA ARG A 109 0.61 -6.50 7.04
C ARG A 109 1.22 -7.72 6.36
N LYS A 110 2.22 -8.32 7.00
CA LYS A 110 2.90 -9.50 6.48
C LYS A 110 1.95 -10.69 6.43
N GLU A 111 1.26 -10.97 7.53
CA GLU A 111 0.30 -12.09 7.62
C GLU A 111 -0.87 -11.90 6.65
N PHE A 112 -1.37 -10.68 6.48
CA PHE A 112 -2.43 -10.41 5.53
C PHE A 112 -1.96 -10.61 4.07
N GLU A 113 -0.75 -10.18 3.71
CA GLU A 113 -0.22 -10.39 2.37
C GLU A 113 0.09 -11.88 2.10
N ILE A 114 0.56 -12.65 3.11
CA ILE A 114 0.72 -14.11 3.03
C ILE A 114 -0.64 -14.78 2.76
N TYR A 115 -1.65 -14.39 3.52
CA TYR A 115 -3.01 -14.90 3.33
C TYR A 115 -3.54 -14.63 1.92
N LEU A 116 -3.41 -13.40 1.41
CA LEU A 116 -3.88 -13.06 0.06
C LEU A 116 -3.14 -13.85 -1.03
N ARG A 117 -1.83 -14.07 -0.90
CA ARG A 117 -1.04 -14.92 -1.82
C ARG A 117 -1.52 -16.38 -1.81
N LYS A 118 -1.80 -16.93 -0.62
CA LYS A 118 -2.36 -18.26 -0.46
C LYS A 118 -3.70 -18.38 -1.20
N VAL A 119 -4.63 -17.44 -0.97
CA VAL A 119 -5.94 -17.43 -1.63
C VAL A 119 -5.81 -17.27 -3.15
N ALA A 120 -4.88 -16.47 -3.64
CA ALA A 120 -4.64 -16.34 -5.09
C ALA A 120 -4.27 -17.69 -5.71
N ILE A 121 -3.36 -18.43 -5.09
CA ILE A 121 -2.96 -19.78 -5.53
C ILE A 121 -4.15 -20.75 -5.47
N GLU A 122 -4.89 -20.78 -4.37
CA GLU A 122 -6.06 -21.66 -4.17
C GLU A 122 -7.17 -21.41 -5.20
N ARG A 123 -7.27 -20.19 -5.72
CA ARG A 123 -8.24 -19.83 -6.76
C ARG A 123 -7.74 -20.05 -8.19
N GLY A 124 -6.52 -20.57 -8.35
CA GLY A 124 -5.97 -20.94 -9.66
C GLY A 124 -5.19 -19.85 -10.37
N VAL A 125 -4.77 -18.80 -9.65
CA VAL A 125 -3.82 -17.83 -10.22
C VAL A 125 -2.46 -18.49 -10.40
N ASP A 126 -1.83 -18.33 -11.56
CA ASP A 126 -0.46 -18.74 -11.80
C ASP A 126 0.50 -17.78 -11.08
N CYS A 127 1.02 -18.18 -9.94
CA CYS A 127 1.82 -17.34 -9.05
C CYS A 127 3.31 -17.66 -9.16
N VAL A 128 4.14 -16.64 -9.47
CA VAL A 128 5.59 -16.74 -9.63
C VAL A 128 6.30 -15.82 -8.64
N TRP A 129 6.85 -16.40 -7.57
CA TRP A 129 7.53 -15.66 -6.51
C TRP A 129 9.05 -15.64 -6.70
N GLY A 130 9.74 -14.68 -6.09
CA GLY A 130 11.20 -14.52 -6.16
C GLY A 130 11.70 -14.13 -7.56
N THR A 131 10.85 -13.45 -8.35
CA THR A 131 11.11 -13.16 -9.76
C THR A 131 10.92 -11.68 -10.06
N ARG A 132 11.95 -11.07 -10.65
CA ARG A 132 11.95 -9.63 -11.00
C ARG A 132 11.79 -9.41 -12.48
N LEU A 133 11.07 -8.34 -12.82
CA LEU A 133 11.09 -7.76 -14.16
C LEU A 133 12.52 -7.35 -14.54
N SER A 134 12.97 -7.79 -15.72
CA SER A 134 14.30 -7.48 -16.26
C SER A 134 14.21 -6.62 -17.52
N ASN A 135 13.30 -6.93 -18.42
CA ASN A 135 13.11 -6.18 -19.67
C ASN A 135 11.67 -6.30 -20.16
N THR A 136 11.22 -5.33 -20.95
CA THR A 136 9.89 -5.30 -21.54
C THR A 136 10.00 -4.84 -23.01
N SER A 137 9.24 -5.48 -23.88
CA SER A 137 8.98 -5.00 -25.24
C SER A 137 7.53 -5.27 -25.64
N TYR A 138 7.03 -4.55 -26.62
CA TYR A 138 5.70 -4.76 -27.17
C TYR A 138 5.82 -5.19 -28.63
N GLU A 139 5.40 -6.42 -28.92
CA GLU A 139 5.53 -7.08 -30.24
C GLU A 139 4.24 -7.88 -30.52
N ASP A 140 3.78 -7.88 -31.76
CA ASP A 140 2.65 -8.72 -32.22
C ASP A 140 1.38 -8.66 -31.34
N ASN A 141 1.04 -7.48 -30.85
CA ASN A 141 -0.08 -7.23 -29.92
C ASN A 141 0.07 -7.85 -28.54
N TYR A 142 1.27 -8.25 -28.13
CA TYR A 142 1.58 -8.76 -26.80
C TYR A 142 2.70 -7.96 -26.15
N TRP A 143 2.62 -7.86 -24.83
CA TRP A 143 3.75 -7.49 -24.01
C TRP A 143 4.65 -8.71 -23.83
N LYS A 144 5.88 -8.62 -24.28
CA LYS A 144 6.93 -9.60 -24.00
C LYS A 144 7.70 -9.15 -22.77
N ILE A 145 7.53 -9.89 -21.70
CA ILE A 145 8.10 -9.57 -20.39
C ILE A 145 9.20 -10.58 -20.08
N ILE A 146 10.43 -10.08 -19.96
CA ILE A 146 11.58 -10.91 -19.54
C ILE A 146 11.80 -10.73 -18.05
N THR A 147 11.79 -11.84 -17.32
CA THR A 147 11.98 -11.87 -15.88
C THR A 147 13.24 -12.65 -15.52
N LYS A 148 13.79 -12.37 -14.34
CA LYS A 148 14.94 -13.08 -13.77
C LYS A 148 14.61 -13.56 -12.36
N SER A 149 14.91 -14.81 -12.08
CA SER A 149 14.86 -15.34 -10.71
C SER A 149 15.97 -14.71 -9.86
N ASP A 150 15.65 -14.38 -8.61
CA ASP A 150 16.61 -13.93 -7.59
C ASP A 150 17.41 -15.07 -6.98
N ASP A 151 17.10 -16.35 -7.31
CA ASP A 151 17.90 -17.49 -6.86
C ASP A 151 19.31 -17.47 -7.49
N LEU A 152 20.29 -17.15 -6.65
CA LEU A 152 21.70 -17.08 -7.07
C LEU A 152 22.26 -18.41 -7.57
N LYS A 153 21.64 -19.54 -7.19
CA LYS A 153 22.07 -20.88 -7.59
C LYS A 153 21.47 -21.35 -8.91
N ASN A 154 20.24 -20.88 -9.20
CA ASN A 154 19.48 -21.26 -10.39
C ASN A 154 18.97 -20.00 -11.11
N ARG A 155 19.86 -19.27 -11.78
CA ARG A 155 19.46 -18.13 -12.61
C ARG A 155 18.62 -18.64 -13.78
N THR A 156 17.30 -18.55 -13.65
CA THR A 156 16.38 -18.84 -14.74
C THR A 156 15.87 -17.52 -15.34
N THR A 157 15.73 -17.50 -16.64
CA THR A 157 15.08 -16.40 -17.37
C THR A 157 13.76 -16.93 -17.87
N HIS A 158 12.66 -16.25 -17.56
CA HIS A 158 11.34 -16.55 -18.09
C HIS A 158 10.92 -15.42 -19.02
N THR A 159 10.37 -15.80 -20.17
CA THR A 159 9.71 -14.88 -21.09
C THR A 159 8.21 -15.14 -21.00
N ILE A 160 7.44 -14.10 -20.66
CA ILE A 160 5.99 -14.16 -20.53
C ILE A 160 5.40 -13.25 -21.61
N HIS A 161 4.51 -13.79 -22.43
CA HIS A 161 3.74 -13.03 -23.40
C HIS A 161 2.36 -12.74 -22.81
N ALA A 162 2.05 -11.47 -22.56
CA ALA A 162 0.81 -11.04 -21.93
C ALA A 162 -0.01 -10.14 -22.87
N LYS A 163 -1.32 -10.39 -22.97
CA LYS A 163 -2.22 -9.47 -23.69
C LYS A 163 -2.40 -8.16 -22.95
N PHE A 164 -2.38 -8.20 -21.62
CA PHE A 164 -2.56 -7.03 -20.77
C PHE A 164 -1.63 -7.07 -19.55
N VAL A 165 -1.04 -5.94 -19.18
CA VAL A 165 -0.13 -5.83 -18.02
C VAL A 165 -0.69 -4.90 -16.96
N ILE A 166 -0.66 -5.33 -15.71
CA ILE A 166 -1.01 -4.55 -14.53
C ILE A 166 0.26 -4.31 -13.71
N ASP A 167 0.73 -3.05 -13.65
CA ASP A 167 1.82 -2.66 -12.74
C ASP A 167 1.24 -2.44 -11.33
N ALA A 168 1.44 -3.42 -10.45
CA ALA A 168 1.10 -3.37 -9.03
C ALA A 168 2.35 -3.34 -8.13
N THR A 169 3.50 -2.85 -8.66
CA THR A 169 4.80 -2.88 -7.95
C THR A 169 4.95 -1.81 -6.88
N GLY A 170 3.84 -1.18 -6.48
CA GLY A 170 3.80 -0.16 -5.45
C GLY A 170 4.52 1.11 -5.88
N ARG A 171 5.03 1.87 -4.93
CA ARG A 171 5.70 3.18 -5.16
C ARG A 171 6.87 3.13 -6.15
N GLN A 172 7.42 1.96 -6.43
CA GLN A 172 8.54 1.78 -7.37
C GLN A 172 8.11 1.81 -8.83
N SER A 173 6.88 1.40 -9.15
CA SER A 173 6.29 1.39 -10.50
C SER A 173 7.24 0.82 -11.56
N HIS A 174 7.76 -0.39 -11.29
CA HIS A 174 8.87 -0.96 -12.07
C HIS A 174 8.53 -1.13 -13.55
N PHE A 175 7.31 -1.56 -13.88
CA PHE A 175 6.91 -1.72 -15.27
C PHE A 175 6.73 -0.37 -15.97
N THR A 176 5.97 0.55 -15.38
CA THR A 176 5.74 1.86 -15.97
C THR A 176 7.01 2.70 -16.05
N LYS A 177 7.94 2.52 -15.10
CA LYS A 177 9.27 3.13 -15.16
C LYS A 177 10.09 2.61 -16.35
N SER A 178 9.95 1.34 -16.74
CA SER A 178 10.63 0.81 -17.94
C SER A 178 10.05 1.36 -19.25
N LEU A 179 8.90 2.01 -19.21
CA LEU A 179 8.26 2.75 -20.29
C LEU A 179 8.55 4.25 -20.26
N ASP A 180 9.49 4.70 -19.41
CA ASP A 180 9.85 6.11 -19.21
C ASP A 180 8.68 6.99 -18.72
N ILE A 181 7.63 6.39 -18.12
CA ILE A 181 6.52 7.14 -17.51
C ILE A 181 7.02 7.83 -16.25
N LYS A 182 6.87 9.14 -16.21
CA LYS A 182 7.30 9.98 -15.09
C LYS A 182 6.35 9.86 -13.90
N ARG A 183 6.91 10.04 -12.71
CA ARG A 183 6.18 10.11 -11.44
C ARG A 183 6.40 11.47 -10.81
N THR A 184 5.31 12.18 -10.57
CA THR A 184 5.32 13.47 -9.86
C THR A 184 5.27 13.24 -8.37
N HIS A 185 6.16 13.92 -7.62
CA HIS A 185 6.23 13.92 -6.16
C HIS A 185 5.71 15.24 -5.63
N TYR A 186 4.70 15.21 -4.77
CA TYR A 186 4.00 16.42 -4.27
C TYR A 186 4.52 16.92 -2.93
N ASP A 187 5.24 16.08 -2.20
CA ASP A 187 5.87 16.40 -0.91
C ASP A 187 7.10 15.52 -0.67
N LYS A 188 7.78 15.69 0.44
CA LYS A 188 9.00 14.96 0.82
C LYS A 188 8.79 14.05 2.04
N LEU A 189 7.53 13.71 2.33
CA LEU A 189 7.18 12.97 3.54
C LEU A 189 7.89 11.61 3.61
N ILE A 190 8.45 11.34 4.77
CA ILE A 190 9.02 10.05 5.17
C ILE A 190 8.36 9.58 6.47
N SER A 191 8.41 8.29 6.71
CA SER A 191 7.97 7.65 7.95
C SER A 191 9.13 6.85 8.53
N CYS A 192 9.60 7.20 9.73
CA CYS A 192 10.51 6.39 10.52
C CYS A 192 9.71 5.59 11.53
N TRP A 193 9.90 4.27 11.60
CA TRP A 193 9.02 3.44 12.39
C TRP A 193 9.69 2.26 13.07
N MET A 194 9.05 1.83 14.14
CA MET A 194 9.44 0.68 14.96
C MET A 194 8.22 -0.09 15.44
N SER A 195 8.43 -1.33 15.84
CA SER A 195 7.43 -2.18 16.50
C SER A 195 7.99 -2.76 17.78
N LEU A 196 7.11 -2.96 18.79
CA LEU A 196 7.47 -3.44 20.11
C LEU A 196 6.27 -4.18 20.73
N PRO A 197 6.47 -4.99 21.80
CA PRO A 197 5.37 -5.54 22.58
C PRO A 197 4.49 -4.43 23.15
N ASN A 198 3.18 -4.63 23.14
CA ASN A 198 2.26 -3.66 23.73
C ASN A 198 2.08 -3.89 25.22
N THR A 199 2.22 -2.83 26.02
CA THR A 199 1.99 -2.82 27.47
C THR A 199 0.79 -1.93 27.88
N GLN A 200 0.17 -1.24 26.92
CA GLN A 200 -0.90 -0.30 27.18
C GLN A 200 -2.28 -0.95 26.99
N GLU A 201 -3.23 -0.62 27.85
CA GLU A 201 -4.62 -1.09 27.76
C GLU A 201 -5.39 -0.41 26.64
N ASN A 202 -5.03 0.83 26.29
CA ASN A 202 -5.71 1.59 25.25
C ASN A 202 -5.52 0.93 23.87
N THR A 203 -6.63 0.48 23.29
CA THR A 203 -6.67 -0.24 22.01
C THR A 203 -6.89 0.65 20.80
N MET A 204 -7.16 1.94 20.99
CA MET A 204 -7.36 2.89 19.89
C MET A 204 -6.02 3.24 19.26
N SER A 205 -6.03 3.53 17.97
CA SER A 205 -4.90 4.18 17.32
C SER A 205 -4.77 5.63 17.82
N THR A 206 -3.56 6.16 17.79
CA THR A 206 -3.27 7.51 18.28
C THR A 206 -2.51 8.29 17.24
N ILE A 207 -2.94 9.51 16.97
CA ILE A 207 -2.24 10.50 16.14
C ILE A 207 -1.94 11.72 17.01
N VAL A 208 -0.68 12.18 16.96
CA VAL A 208 -0.22 13.34 17.71
C VAL A 208 0.56 14.26 16.79
N ALA A 209 0.06 15.46 16.55
CA ALA A 209 0.81 16.48 15.83
C ALA A 209 1.96 17.03 16.69
N ASP A 210 3.10 17.30 16.06
CA ASP A 210 4.34 17.80 16.64
C ASP A 210 4.87 18.94 15.75
N GLU A 211 5.73 19.80 16.26
CA GLU A 211 6.28 20.91 15.51
C GLU A 211 6.98 20.47 14.20
N LEU A 212 7.71 19.35 14.23
CA LEU A 212 8.48 18.82 13.10
C LEU A 212 7.70 17.82 12.21
N GLY A 213 6.44 17.48 12.58
CA GLY A 213 5.68 16.45 11.89
C GLY A 213 4.55 15.88 12.74
N TRP A 214 4.39 14.55 12.75
CA TRP A 214 3.36 13.92 13.56
C TRP A 214 3.68 12.46 13.88
N TRP A 215 3.26 12.05 15.05
CA TRP A 215 3.38 10.69 15.56
C TRP A 215 2.12 9.89 15.28
N TYR A 216 2.33 8.63 15.01
CA TYR A 216 1.27 7.63 14.90
C TYR A 216 1.60 6.42 15.78
N SER A 217 0.59 5.85 16.42
CA SER A 217 0.72 4.60 17.16
C SER A 217 -0.56 3.78 17.06
N ALA A 218 -0.41 2.48 16.83
CA ALA A 218 -1.51 1.52 16.83
C ALA A 218 -1.07 0.16 17.36
N ILE A 219 -2.04 -0.56 17.95
CA ILE A 219 -1.84 -1.96 18.30
C ILE A 219 -2.22 -2.81 17.10
N VAL A 220 -1.36 -3.77 16.77
CA VAL A 220 -1.57 -4.77 15.72
C VAL A 220 -1.70 -6.17 16.33
N PRO A 221 -2.03 -7.22 15.57
CA PRO A 221 -2.07 -8.60 16.07
C PRO A 221 -0.82 -9.02 16.86
N ASN A 222 -0.94 -10.13 17.58
CA ASN A 222 0.14 -10.67 18.44
C ASN A 222 0.59 -9.73 19.55
N ASN A 223 -0.32 -8.86 20.03
CA ASN A 223 -0.06 -7.87 21.08
C ASN A 223 1.18 -6.99 20.80
N LYS A 224 1.41 -6.65 19.55
CA LYS A 224 2.46 -5.71 19.14
C LYS A 224 1.88 -4.31 18.99
N ARG A 225 2.75 -3.32 19.17
CA ARG A 225 2.46 -1.91 18.90
C ARG A 225 3.40 -1.38 17.83
N VAL A 226 2.84 -0.67 16.87
CA VAL A 226 3.60 0.12 15.89
C VAL A 226 3.67 1.55 16.38
N ILE A 227 4.83 2.17 16.25
CA ILE A 227 5.07 3.60 16.49
C ILE A 227 5.82 4.15 15.29
N ALA A 228 5.33 5.26 14.75
CA ALA A 228 5.93 5.91 13.60
C ALA A 228 5.93 7.43 13.75
N PHE A 229 6.98 8.07 13.26
CA PHE A 229 7.07 9.52 13.10
C PHE A 229 7.12 9.89 11.64
N GLN A 230 6.25 10.78 11.23
CA GLN A 230 6.15 11.30 9.88
C GLN A 230 6.67 12.73 9.83
N THR A 231 7.60 12.99 8.91
CA THR A 231 8.21 14.31 8.71
C THR A 231 8.73 14.45 7.28
N ASP A 232 9.16 15.63 6.87
CA ASP A 232 9.82 15.79 5.57
C ASP A 232 11.31 15.46 5.65
N ALA A 233 11.81 14.73 4.67
CA ALA A 233 13.19 14.20 4.63
C ALA A 233 14.29 15.28 4.72
N ASP A 234 13.97 16.52 4.39
CA ASP A 234 14.90 17.65 4.41
C ASP A 234 14.76 18.56 5.66
N LEU A 235 13.88 18.20 6.60
CA LEU A 235 13.68 18.93 7.86
C LEU A 235 14.35 18.26 9.07
N VAL A 236 14.88 17.07 8.90
CA VAL A 236 15.46 16.29 9.99
C VAL A 236 16.87 15.83 9.63
N ASP A 237 17.71 15.69 10.66
CA ASP A 237 19.00 15.05 10.48
C ASP A 237 18.79 13.56 10.17
N ARG A 238 19.32 13.11 9.03
CA ARG A 238 19.23 11.71 8.59
C ARG A 238 19.82 10.73 9.62
N ASN A 239 20.79 11.14 10.42
CA ASN A 239 21.39 10.29 11.44
C ASN A 239 20.40 9.99 12.57
N THR A 240 19.48 10.92 12.88
CA THR A 240 18.44 10.70 13.91
C THR A 240 17.55 9.50 13.57
N PHE A 241 17.27 9.27 12.28
CA PHE A 241 16.35 8.22 11.82
C PHE A 241 17.05 7.01 11.18
N LYS A 242 18.38 6.92 11.33
CA LYS A 242 19.17 5.82 10.77
C LYS A 242 19.36 4.66 11.73
N HIS A 243 19.42 4.95 13.03
CA HIS A 243 19.71 3.98 14.08
C HIS A 243 18.67 4.02 15.19
N LEU A 244 18.44 2.87 15.83
CA LEU A 244 17.46 2.75 16.92
C LEU A 244 17.75 3.72 18.05
N ASP A 245 18.99 3.80 18.53
CA ASP A 245 19.38 4.62 19.70
C ASP A 245 19.09 6.10 19.50
N THR A 246 19.39 6.62 18.30
CA THR A 246 19.15 8.03 17.96
C THR A 246 17.65 8.31 17.78
N PHE A 247 16.90 7.37 17.20
CA PHE A 247 15.44 7.49 17.08
C PHE A 247 14.76 7.37 18.45
N LEU A 248 15.23 6.51 19.33
CA LEU A 248 14.73 6.41 20.71
C LEU A 248 14.99 7.69 21.52
N THR A 249 16.18 8.28 21.39
CA THR A 249 16.50 9.55 22.03
C THR A 249 15.54 10.64 21.57
N PHE A 250 15.22 10.71 20.29
CA PHE A 250 14.22 11.61 19.73
C PHE A 250 12.80 11.29 20.27
N THR A 251 12.41 10.02 20.27
CA THR A 251 11.09 9.55 20.76
C THR A 251 10.87 9.90 22.22
N LYS A 252 11.89 9.79 23.07
CA LYS A 252 11.84 10.10 24.51
C LYS A 252 11.65 11.59 24.84
N GLN A 253 11.79 12.46 23.87
CA GLN A 253 11.50 13.89 24.05
C GLN A 253 10.00 14.18 24.00
N HIS A 254 9.19 13.28 23.43
CA HIS A 254 7.77 13.49 23.28
C HIS A 254 6.94 12.84 24.42
N LYS A 255 6.27 13.68 25.23
CA LYS A 255 5.58 13.27 26.46
C LYS A 255 4.53 12.16 26.30
N LEU A 256 3.79 12.16 25.17
CA LEU A 256 2.73 11.19 24.91
C LEU A 256 3.27 9.87 24.29
N ILE A 257 4.47 9.89 23.73
CA ILE A 257 5.06 8.72 23.07
C ILE A 257 6.02 7.98 24.01
N THR A 258 6.74 8.70 24.86
CA THR A 258 7.67 8.14 25.86
C THR A 258 7.08 6.97 26.65
N PRO A 259 5.86 7.03 27.21
CA PRO A 259 5.29 5.92 27.97
C PRO A 259 5.10 4.65 27.17
N LEU A 260 4.92 4.77 25.83
CA LEU A 260 4.72 3.61 24.94
C LEU A 260 6.00 2.79 24.72
N VAL A 261 7.17 3.41 24.90
CA VAL A 261 8.46 2.76 24.63
C VAL A 261 9.23 2.36 25.87
N LYS A 262 9.05 3.10 26.99
CA LYS A 262 9.90 3.02 28.18
C LYS A 262 10.00 1.63 28.79
N GLU A 263 8.91 0.86 28.79
CA GLU A 263 8.85 -0.46 29.43
C GLU A 263 9.41 -1.59 28.54
N ASN A 264 9.65 -1.34 27.25
CA ASN A 264 9.98 -2.36 26.27
C ASN A 264 11.21 -2.06 25.41
N GLU A 265 12.09 -1.19 25.85
CA GLU A 265 13.27 -0.75 25.07
C GLU A 265 14.14 -1.91 24.56
N ALA A 266 14.29 -2.98 25.34
CA ALA A 266 15.08 -4.16 24.95
C ALA A 266 14.44 -5.03 23.85
N ASN A 267 13.14 -4.84 23.56
CA ASN A 267 12.36 -5.67 22.64
C ASN A 267 11.85 -4.89 21.43
N ILE A 268 12.49 -3.77 21.10
CA ILE A 268 12.10 -2.95 19.93
C ILE A 268 12.70 -3.55 18.66
N ASN A 269 11.83 -3.73 17.67
CA ASN A 269 12.25 -4.00 16.30
C ASN A 269 12.22 -2.68 15.52
N PHE A 270 13.39 -2.17 15.17
CA PHE A 270 13.55 -0.93 14.41
C PHE A 270 13.57 -1.23 12.91
N HIS A 271 12.63 -0.66 12.17
CA HIS A 271 12.47 -0.91 10.74
C HIS A 271 13.07 0.21 9.87
N GLY A 272 13.49 1.33 10.50
CA GLY A 272 14.10 2.47 9.81
C GLY A 272 13.07 3.36 9.12
N THR A 273 13.54 3.99 8.04
CA THR A 273 12.80 5.05 7.34
C THR A 273 12.33 4.58 5.97
N VAL A 274 11.08 4.86 5.66
CA VAL A 274 10.46 4.60 4.35
C VAL A 274 9.85 5.86 3.76
N SER A 275 9.75 5.92 2.43
CA SER A 275 9.03 6.99 1.74
C SER A 275 7.54 6.92 2.01
N ALA A 276 6.95 8.03 2.43
CA ALA A 276 5.54 8.18 2.76
C ALA A 276 4.84 9.30 1.97
N ASN A 277 5.55 9.90 1.03
CA ASN A 277 5.13 11.06 0.27
C ASN A 277 3.96 10.77 -0.69
N SER A 278 3.18 11.81 -0.98
CA SER A 278 2.15 11.80 -2.01
C SER A 278 2.79 11.79 -3.39
N THR A 279 2.47 10.80 -4.20
CA THR A 279 2.99 10.72 -5.57
C THR A 279 1.94 10.22 -6.54
N ARG A 280 2.10 10.56 -7.82
CA ARG A 280 1.23 10.08 -8.90
C ARG A 280 2.04 9.89 -10.18
N LEU A 281 1.69 8.88 -10.98
CA LEU A 281 2.17 8.77 -12.35
C LEU A 281 1.49 9.82 -13.25
N ASP A 282 2.24 10.36 -14.20
CA ASP A 282 1.71 11.30 -15.19
C ASP A 282 0.75 10.58 -16.15
N GLN A 283 0.98 9.28 -16.38
CA GLN A 283 0.11 8.41 -17.16
C GLN A 283 -0.13 7.10 -16.39
N VAL A 284 -1.39 6.72 -16.19
CA VAL A 284 -1.78 5.54 -15.39
C VAL A 284 -2.32 4.38 -16.23
N ALA A 285 -2.58 4.62 -17.50
CA ALA A 285 -3.04 3.62 -18.47
C ALA A 285 -2.43 3.90 -19.85
N GLY A 286 -2.27 2.86 -20.66
CA GLY A 286 -1.72 2.96 -22.00
C GLY A 286 -2.03 1.73 -22.84
N LYS A 287 -1.22 1.50 -23.87
CA LYS A 287 -1.43 0.38 -24.80
C LYS A 287 -1.35 -0.96 -24.06
N GLN A 288 -2.51 -1.53 -23.73
CA GLN A 288 -2.66 -2.82 -23.05
C GLN A 288 -1.92 -2.88 -21.68
N TRP A 289 -1.90 -1.77 -20.96
CA TRP A 289 -1.38 -1.75 -19.60
C TRP A 289 -2.04 -0.70 -18.71
N ILE A 290 -2.01 -0.94 -17.41
CA ILE A 290 -2.35 0.05 -16.38
C ILE A 290 -1.38 -0.04 -15.18
N ALA A 291 -1.34 1.04 -14.41
CA ALA A 291 -0.76 1.03 -13.06
C ALA A 291 -1.88 0.97 -12.01
N LEU A 292 -1.70 0.16 -10.95
CA LEU A 292 -2.71 -0.12 -9.94
C LEU A 292 -2.21 0.22 -8.52
N GLY A 293 -3.09 0.77 -7.69
CA GLY A 293 -2.79 1.10 -6.30
C GLY A 293 -1.62 2.10 -6.18
N ASP A 294 -0.68 1.84 -5.28
CA ASP A 294 0.49 2.72 -5.08
C ASP A 294 1.39 2.85 -6.32
N ALA A 295 1.28 1.96 -7.28
CA ALA A 295 1.98 2.09 -8.55
C ALA A 295 1.37 3.22 -9.40
N ALA A 296 0.07 3.44 -9.36
CA ALA A 296 -0.59 4.56 -10.02
C ALA A 296 -0.45 5.86 -9.21
N MET A 297 -0.81 5.82 -7.94
CA MET A 297 -0.79 6.96 -7.02
C MET A 297 -0.62 6.48 -5.59
N SER A 298 0.22 7.15 -4.82
CA SER A 298 0.44 6.84 -3.41
C SER A 298 0.09 8.02 -2.52
N PHE A 299 -0.45 7.71 -1.35
CA PHE A 299 -1.03 8.67 -0.44
C PHE A 299 -0.15 8.91 0.79
N ASP A 300 -0.30 10.09 1.36
CA ASP A 300 0.15 10.44 2.69
C ASP A 300 -0.57 9.55 3.73
N PRO A 301 0.15 8.95 4.69
CA PRO A 301 -0.44 8.06 5.70
C PRO A 301 -1.54 8.69 6.56
N LEU A 302 -1.58 10.02 6.68
CA LEU A 302 -2.62 10.74 7.41
C LEU A 302 -4.03 10.40 6.89
N SER A 303 -4.16 10.06 5.60
CA SER A 303 -5.42 9.65 5.01
C SER A 303 -5.95 8.31 5.53
N SER A 304 -5.09 7.43 6.03
CA SER A 304 -5.38 6.03 6.40
C SER A 304 -6.11 5.24 5.30
N GLN A 305 -6.04 5.67 4.04
CA GLN A 305 -6.84 5.11 2.94
C GLN A 305 -6.04 4.33 1.90
N GLY A 306 -4.71 4.25 2.03
CA GLY A 306 -3.86 3.62 1.01
C GLY A 306 -4.27 2.19 0.67
N MET A 307 -4.47 1.33 1.68
CA MET A 307 -4.89 -0.05 1.47
C MET A 307 -6.30 -0.16 0.89
N PHE A 308 -7.24 0.58 1.46
CA PHE A 308 -8.63 0.57 0.96
C PHE A 308 -8.68 1.01 -0.50
N ASN A 309 -7.99 2.10 -0.87
CA ASN A 309 -7.97 2.55 -2.26
C ASN A 309 -7.29 1.54 -3.19
N ALA A 310 -6.23 0.85 -2.76
CA ALA A 310 -5.59 -0.21 -3.54
C ALA A 310 -6.56 -1.36 -3.84
N MET A 311 -7.32 -1.81 -2.82
CA MET A 311 -8.35 -2.84 -2.96
C MET A 311 -9.52 -2.37 -3.83
N ALA A 312 -10.05 -1.17 -3.56
CA ALA A 312 -11.17 -0.59 -4.31
C ALA A 312 -10.83 -0.37 -5.78
N ASN A 313 -9.62 0.12 -6.07
CA ASN A 313 -9.15 0.31 -7.43
C ASN A 313 -9.03 -1.03 -8.18
N ALA A 314 -8.59 -2.11 -7.52
CA ALA A 314 -8.57 -3.45 -8.09
C ALA A 314 -9.99 -3.96 -8.45
N MET A 315 -10.97 -3.76 -7.56
CA MET A 315 -12.36 -4.13 -7.82
C MET A 315 -13.02 -3.30 -8.93
N GLN A 316 -12.71 -2.00 -8.98
CA GLN A 316 -13.17 -1.13 -10.06
C GLN A 316 -12.55 -1.52 -11.40
N LEU A 317 -11.25 -1.86 -11.40
CA LEU A 317 -10.56 -2.38 -12.58
C LEU A 317 -11.22 -3.65 -13.11
N GLN A 318 -11.50 -4.62 -12.24
CA GLN A 318 -12.20 -5.86 -12.62
C GLN A 318 -13.54 -5.55 -13.31
N LYS A 319 -14.37 -4.71 -12.70
CA LYS A 319 -15.67 -4.32 -13.27
C LYS A 319 -15.52 -3.63 -14.63
N LEU A 320 -14.52 -2.77 -14.77
CA LEU A 320 -14.27 -2.05 -16.02
C LEU A 320 -13.78 -2.99 -17.14
N LEU A 321 -12.87 -3.93 -16.83
CA LEU A 321 -12.38 -4.92 -17.79
C LEU A 321 -13.49 -5.82 -18.29
N ILE A 322 -14.36 -6.32 -17.41
CA ILE A 322 -15.48 -7.17 -17.77
C ILE A 322 -16.52 -6.41 -18.60
N ASN A 323 -16.84 -5.17 -18.23
CA ASN A 323 -17.88 -4.40 -18.91
C ASN A 323 -17.48 -3.96 -20.33
N ILE A 324 -16.21 -3.64 -20.55
CA ILE A 324 -15.72 -3.18 -21.86
C ILE A 324 -15.32 -4.37 -22.73
N ASP A 325 -14.80 -5.44 -22.12
CA ASP A 325 -14.48 -6.72 -22.76
C ASP A 325 -13.65 -6.55 -24.05
N PHE A 326 -12.39 -6.12 -23.87
CA PHE A 326 -11.47 -5.89 -25.01
C PHE A 326 -10.25 -6.82 -25.01
N ILE A 327 -10.02 -7.58 -23.96
CA ILE A 327 -8.79 -8.39 -23.79
C ILE A 327 -8.76 -9.57 -24.78
N GLU A 328 -9.93 -10.11 -25.15
CA GLU A 328 -10.00 -11.22 -26.10
C GLU A 328 -9.67 -10.79 -27.52
N ASP A 329 -10.30 -9.71 -28.00
CA ASP A 329 -10.18 -9.23 -29.38
C ASP A 329 -9.22 -8.05 -29.57
N LEU A 330 -8.73 -7.46 -28.46
CA LEU A 330 -7.82 -6.32 -28.42
C LEU A 330 -8.28 -5.12 -29.28
N HIS A 331 -9.61 -4.88 -29.31
CA HIS A 331 -10.23 -3.86 -30.14
C HIS A 331 -9.73 -2.44 -29.74
N PRO A 332 -9.16 -1.66 -30.69
CA PRO A 332 -8.54 -0.38 -30.38
C PRO A 332 -9.48 0.64 -29.72
N ASP A 333 -10.72 0.77 -30.24
CA ASP A 333 -11.69 1.75 -29.71
C ASP A 333 -12.12 1.41 -28.27
N LYS A 334 -12.34 0.11 -28.00
CA LYS A 334 -12.66 -0.36 -26.64
C LYS A 334 -11.50 -0.12 -25.67
N MET A 335 -10.26 -0.34 -26.13
CA MET A 335 -9.07 -0.07 -25.32
C MET A 335 -8.90 1.42 -25.05
N GLU A 336 -9.17 2.29 -26.01
CA GLU A 336 -9.15 3.73 -25.80
C GLU A 336 -10.21 4.16 -24.80
N GLN A 337 -11.45 3.68 -24.95
CA GLN A 337 -12.52 3.91 -23.98
C GLN A 337 -12.13 3.45 -22.57
N PHE A 338 -11.56 2.27 -22.45
CA PHE A 338 -11.07 1.74 -21.18
C PHE A 338 -10.02 2.67 -20.54
N ASN A 339 -9.02 3.09 -21.30
CA ASN A 339 -7.94 3.95 -20.84
C ASN A 339 -8.48 5.32 -20.34
N ILE A 340 -9.44 5.90 -21.07
CA ILE A 340 -10.10 7.16 -20.68
C ILE A 340 -10.83 6.97 -19.35
N LEU A 341 -11.70 5.96 -19.25
CA LEU A 341 -12.51 5.72 -18.04
C LEU A 341 -11.64 5.39 -16.82
N TYR A 342 -10.63 4.55 -16.99
CA TYR A 342 -9.70 4.22 -15.92
C TYR A 342 -8.92 5.46 -15.43
N SER A 343 -8.40 6.25 -16.36
CA SER A 343 -7.68 7.48 -16.04
C SER A 343 -8.56 8.50 -15.32
N GLN A 344 -9.82 8.63 -15.71
CA GLN A 344 -10.79 9.49 -15.05
C GLN A 344 -11.09 9.03 -13.60
N GLN A 345 -11.26 7.72 -13.37
CA GLN A 345 -11.46 7.17 -12.04
C GLN A 345 -10.26 7.48 -11.13
N VAL A 346 -9.03 7.22 -11.60
CA VAL A 346 -7.80 7.54 -10.85
C VAL A 346 -7.70 9.03 -10.55
N GLN A 347 -8.05 9.89 -11.51
CA GLN A 347 -8.05 11.35 -11.32
C GLN A 347 -9.07 11.80 -10.25
N GLN A 348 -10.27 11.23 -10.25
CA GLN A 348 -11.31 11.55 -9.26
C GLN A 348 -10.85 11.16 -7.85
N VAL A 349 -10.28 9.96 -7.68
CA VAL A 349 -9.74 9.52 -6.38
C VAL A 349 -8.61 10.43 -5.92
N TRP A 350 -7.70 10.82 -6.83
CA TRP A 350 -6.60 11.73 -6.52
C TRP A 350 -7.09 13.11 -6.06
N ASN A 351 -8.05 13.70 -6.77
CA ASN A 351 -8.62 14.99 -6.41
C ASN A 351 -9.33 14.96 -5.05
N HIS A 352 -10.08 13.87 -4.79
CA HIS A 352 -10.72 13.66 -3.51
C HIS A 352 -9.70 13.56 -2.37
N TYR A 353 -8.65 12.77 -2.57
CA TYR A 353 -7.55 12.63 -1.62
C TYR A 353 -6.89 13.98 -1.31
N LEU A 354 -6.51 14.76 -2.32
CA LEU A 354 -5.87 16.06 -2.12
C LEU A 354 -6.76 17.01 -1.31
N LYS A 355 -8.05 17.07 -1.62
CA LYS A 355 -9.01 17.89 -0.88
C LYS A 355 -9.02 17.52 0.62
N HIS A 356 -9.09 16.25 0.94
CA HIS A 356 -9.09 15.77 2.32
C HIS A 356 -7.74 15.98 3.01
N LYS A 357 -6.63 15.66 2.36
CA LYS A 357 -5.29 15.90 2.90
C LYS A 357 -5.11 17.37 3.28
N ASN A 358 -5.40 18.28 2.37
CA ASN A 358 -5.25 19.71 2.60
C ASN A 358 -6.16 20.20 3.73
N PHE A 359 -7.40 19.72 3.78
CA PHE A 359 -8.31 20.02 4.89
C PHE A 359 -7.73 19.61 6.24
N PHE A 360 -7.27 18.36 6.39
CA PHE A 360 -6.75 17.91 7.67
C PHE A 360 -5.47 18.65 8.07
N TYR A 361 -4.53 18.86 7.17
CA TYR A 361 -3.32 19.63 7.49
C TYR A 361 -3.63 21.06 7.86
N SER A 362 -4.61 21.72 7.24
CA SER A 362 -5.00 23.11 7.57
C SER A 362 -5.65 23.25 8.94
N THR A 363 -6.17 22.18 9.54
CA THR A 363 -6.76 22.22 10.89
C THR A 363 -5.71 22.30 12.00
N GLU A 364 -4.43 21.93 11.73
CA GLU A 364 -3.34 22.10 12.67
C GLU A 364 -2.80 23.54 12.60
N THR A 365 -3.05 24.31 13.66
CA THR A 365 -2.74 25.74 13.68
C THR A 365 -1.71 26.15 14.71
N ARG A 366 -1.25 25.22 15.56
CA ARG A 366 -0.31 25.51 16.64
C ARG A 366 1.09 25.87 16.14
N TRP A 367 1.51 25.32 15.00
CA TRP A 367 2.85 25.48 14.43
C TRP A 367 2.83 26.01 12.99
N LYS A 368 1.93 26.98 12.68
CA LYS A 368 1.76 27.53 11.32
C LYS A 368 3.05 27.99 10.67
N GLU A 369 3.99 28.52 11.47
CA GLU A 369 5.25 29.05 10.97
C GLU A 369 6.36 27.98 10.89
N ALA A 370 6.18 26.82 11.50
CA ALA A 370 7.16 25.75 11.41
C ALA A 370 7.21 25.20 9.96
N PRO A 371 8.41 24.91 9.43
CA PRO A 371 8.60 24.55 8.02
C PRO A 371 7.74 23.40 7.53
N PHE A 372 7.52 22.37 8.35
CA PHE A 372 6.67 21.22 8.02
C PHE A 372 5.22 21.63 7.74
N TRP A 373 4.63 22.45 8.62
CA TRP A 373 3.24 22.89 8.55
C TRP A 373 3.04 23.99 7.51
N LYS A 374 4.00 24.92 7.41
CA LYS A 374 3.96 26.02 6.44
C LYS A 374 3.86 25.51 5.00
N ARG A 375 4.58 24.44 4.65
CA ARG A 375 4.49 23.81 3.31
C ARG A 375 3.11 23.23 3.00
N ARG A 376 2.32 22.89 4.03
CA ARG A 376 1.01 22.24 3.92
C ARG A 376 -0.16 23.23 4.08
N SER A 377 0.14 24.46 4.46
CA SER A 377 -0.85 25.55 4.62
C SER A 377 -1.04 26.39 3.35
N ILE A 378 -0.17 26.23 2.35
CA ILE A 378 -0.10 27.11 1.15
C ILE A 378 -0.85 26.49 -0.05
N SER A 379 -1.53 25.39 0.11
CA SER A 379 -2.22 24.69 -1.01
C SER A 379 -3.69 25.02 -1.13
#